data_ff3694c537b8afd8b1acd7c7468d94fb
#
_entry.id   ff3694c537b8afd8b1acd7c7468d94fb
#
_cell.length_a   1.000
_cell.length_b   1.000
_cell.length_c   1.000
_cell.angle_alpha   90.00
_cell.angle_beta   90.00
_cell.angle_gamma   90.00
#
_symmetry.space_group_name_H-M   'P 1'
#
loop_
_entity.id
_entity.type
_entity.pdbx_description
1 polymer ?
#
loop_
_entity_poly.entity_id
_entity_poly.type
_entity_poly.pdbx_seq_one_letter_code
_entity_poly.pdbx_strand_id
1 'polypeptide(L)'
;MNGLLLSGGSDISPEFLRQDVPDPSVLDKQIDPERDRWEFQAVQNALSRGLPILAICKGLQVFNVGLGGTLKLDIQGHNLPEQKQRDVQPLRSARGASHRFPKVNSAHHQAIDQLGDDLEVEAWAAHDGIIEQVRLRKYPFGLAVQYHPERSRIYDALFKDFFARLESTKK
;
A
#
# COMPACT_ATOMS: atom_id res chain seq x y z
N MET A 1 -0.51 20.79 4.44
CA MET A 1 -0.04 19.41 4.24
C MET A 1 1.14 19.46 3.29
N ASN A 2 2.27 18.85 3.65
CA ASN A 2 3.50 18.81 2.85
C ASN A 2 3.78 17.42 2.26
N GLY A 3 2.99 16.44 2.63
CA GLY A 3 3.01 15.06 2.14
C GLY A 3 1.89 14.27 2.79
N LEU A 4 1.65 13.06 2.31
CA LEU A 4 0.61 12.16 2.80
C LEU A 4 1.22 10.82 3.22
N LEU A 5 0.95 10.39 4.44
CA LEU A 5 1.21 9.04 4.90
C LEU A 5 -0.13 8.36 5.16
N LEU A 6 -0.41 7.29 4.44
CA LEU A 6 -1.56 6.41 4.67
C LEU A 6 -1.08 5.18 5.45
N SER A 7 -1.69 4.92 6.59
CA SER A 7 -1.35 3.78 7.46
C SER A 7 -2.19 2.55 7.17
N GLY A 8 -1.85 1.43 7.79
CA GLY A 8 -2.68 0.22 7.80
C GLY A 8 -4.04 0.43 8.50
N GLY A 9 -4.94 -0.51 8.30
CA GLY A 9 -6.29 -0.50 8.87
C GLY A 9 -7.12 -1.70 8.42
N SER A 10 -8.41 -1.69 8.76
CA SER A 10 -9.41 -2.62 8.26
C SER A 10 -9.67 -2.43 6.77
N ASP A 11 -10.43 -3.32 6.17
CA ASP A 11 -10.76 -3.31 4.76
C ASP A 11 -11.44 -2.01 4.31
N ILE A 12 -11.32 -1.72 3.02
CA ILE A 12 -12.01 -0.60 2.38
C ILE A 12 -13.50 -0.93 2.27
N SER A 13 -14.35 0.03 2.62
CA SER A 13 -15.80 -0.08 2.51
C SER A 13 -16.23 -0.34 1.06
N PRO A 14 -17.19 -1.24 0.82
CA PRO A 14 -17.63 -1.62 -0.53
C PRO A 14 -17.98 -0.44 -1.45
N GLU A 15 -18.54 0.62 -0.89
CA GLU A 15 -18.95 1.82 -1.64
C GLU A 15 -17.78 2.58 -2.30
N PHE A 16 -16.55 2.36 -1.84
CA PHE A 16 -15.34 2.96 -2.41
C PHE A 16 -14.59 2.02 -3.35
N LEU A 17 -14.92 0.73 -3.36
CA LEU A 17 -14.32 -0.25 -4.26
C LEU A 17 -14.84 -0.03 -5.69
N ARG A 18 -13.96 -0.22 -6.67
CA ARG A 18 -14.32 -0.14 -8.11
C ARG A 18 -14.67 -1.53 -8.67
N GLN A 19 -15.26 -2.36 -7.85
CA GLN A 19 -15.61 -3.74 -8.17
C GLN A 19 -16.77 -4.20 -7.29
N ASP A 20 -17.47 -5.22 -7.75
CA ASP A 20 -18.49 -5.89 -6.96
C ASP A 20 -17.84 -6.67 -5.81
N VAL A 21 -18.57 -6.80 -4.72
CA VAL A 21 -18.24 -7.66 -3.57
C VAL A 21 -19.25 -8.80 -3.53
N PRO A 22 -19.02 -9.91 -4.25
CA PRO A 22 -20.00 -11.00 -4.37
C PRO A 22 -20.31 -11.68 -3.04
N ASP A 23 -19.31 -11.74 -2.15
CA ASP A 23 -19.47 -12.27 -0.79
C ASP A 23 -18.97 -11.24 0.23
N PRO A 24 -19.87 -10.45 0.85
CA PRO A 24 -19.49 -9.49 1.87
C PRO A 24 -18.91 -10.11 3.15
N SER A 25 -19.05 -11.41 3.36
CA SER A 25 -18.53 -12.09 4.55
C SER A 25 -17.02 -12.21 4.58
N VAL A 26 -16.35 -12.00 3.43
CA VAL A 26 -14.88 -12.00 3.34
C VAL A 26 -14.27 -10.70 3.88
N LEU A 27 -15.06 -9.64 4.02
CA LEU A 27 -14.60 -8.36 4.52
C LEU A 27 -14.51 -8.33 6.03
N ASP A 28 -13.62 -7.49 6.55
CA ASP A 28 -13.52 -7.21 7.98
C ASP A 28 -14.87 -6.73 8.56
N LYS A 29 -15.19 -7.15 9.78
CA LYS A 29 -16.42 -6.74 10.46
C LYS A 29 -16.42 -5.27 10.90
N GLN A 30 -15.27 -4.65 11.00
CA GLN A 30 -15.05 -3.28 11.49
C GLN A 30 -14.45 -2.41 10.40
N ILE A 31 -15.20 -2.21 9.31
CA ILE A 31 -14.86 -1.22 8.27
C ILE A 31 -15.27 0.18 8.74
N ASP A 32 -14.57 1.21 8.25
CA ASP A 32 -14.77 2.62 8.61
C ASP A 32 -14.97 3.48 7.35
N PRO A 33 -16.22 3.65 6.88
CA PRO A 33 -16.50 4.42 5.65
C PRO A 33 -16.14 5.90 5.77
N GLU A 34 -16.16 6.46 6.99
CA GLU A 34 -15.78 7.87 7.19
C GLU A 34 -14.28 8.07 7.00
N ARG A 35 -13.48 7.17 7.58
CA ARG A 35 -12.03 7.13 7.36
C ARG A 35 -11.71 6.91 5.87
N ASP A 36 -12.38 5.99 5.20
CA ASP A 36 -12.16 5.70 3.78
C ASP A 36 -12.41 6.95 2.94
N ARG A 37 -13.55 7.62 3.14
CA ARG A 37 -13.88 8.86 2.44
C ARG A 37 -12.77 9.91 2.61
N TRP A 38 -12.28 10.08 3.83
CA TRP A 38 -11.21 11.00 4.12
C TRP A 38 -9.89 10.59 3.43
N GLU A 39 -9.52 9.31 3.48
CA GLU A 39 -8.30 8.79 2.87
C GLU A 39 -8.31 8.95 1.34
N PHE A 40 -9.43 8.64 0.66
CA PHE A 40 -9.57 8.85 -0.78
C PHE A 40 -9.48 10.35 -1.15
N GLN A 41 -10.11 11.23 -0.40
CA GLN A 41 -9.99 12.68 -0.61
C GLN A 41 -8.55 13.17 -0.39
N ALA A 42 -7.86 12.66 0.62
CA ALA A 42 -6.48 13.00 0.89
C ALA A 42 -5.54 12.56 -0.23
N VAL A 43 -5.76 11.36 -0.81
CA VAL A 43 -5.02 10.88 -2.00
C VAL A 43 -5.21 11.84 -3.17
N GLN A 44 -6.45 12.17 -3.52
CA GLN A 44 -6.73 13.08 -4.63
C GLN A 44 -6.11 14.48 -4.42
N ASN A 45 -6.17 14.99 -3.20
CA ASN A 45 -5.54 16.27 -2.84
C ASN A 45 -4.00 16.19 -2.95
N ALA A 46 -3.39 15.12 -2.47
CA ALA A 46 -1.95 14.93 -2.56
C ALA A 46 -1.48 14.82 -4.02
N LEU A 47 -2.18 14.04 -4.83
CA LEU A 47 -1.90 13.86 -6.26
C LEU A 47 -1.98 15.17 -7.03
N SER A 48 -3.07 15.93 -6.87
CA SER A 48 -3.29 17.20 -7.57
C SER A 48 -2.24 18.27 -7.22
N ARG A 49 -1.62 18.17 -6.06
CA ARG A 49 -0.58 19.08 -5.57
C ARG A 49 0.84 18.57 -5.75
N GLY A 50 1.04 17.38 -6.30
CA GLY A 50 2.36 16.75 -6.44
C GLY A 50 3.07 16.48 -5.12
N LEU A 51 2.32 16.21 -4.04
CA LEU A 51 2.89 16.00 -2.70
C LEU A 51 3.43 14.58 -2.54
N PRO A 52 4.54 14.39 -1.83
CA PRO A 52 5.04 13.04 -1.51
C PRO A 52 3.99 12.18 -0.83
N ILE A 53 3.85 10.93 -1.29
CA ILE A 53 2.89 9.94 -0.76
C ILE A 53 3.66 8.68 -0.34
N LEU A 54 3.49 8.27 0.92
CA LEU A 54 3.86 6.96 1.42
C LEU A 54 2.60 6.24 1.90
N ALA A 55 2.33 5.05 1.35
CA ALA A 55 1.12 4.30 1.66
C ALA A 55 1.45 2.88 2.14
N ILE A 56 0.87 2.45 3.28
CA ILE A 56 1.22 1.23 4.00
C ILE A 56 -0.01 0.34 4.16
N CYS A 57 0.07 -0.92 3.76
CA CYS A 57 -0.94 -1.98 3.90
C CYS A 57 -2.30 -1.52 3.32
N LYS A 58 -3.33 -1.25 4.14
CA LYS A 58 -4.58 -0.64 3.65
C LYS A 58 -4.31 0.62 2.83
N GLY A 59 -3.35 1.44 3.22
CA GLY A 59 -2.97 2.64 2.48
C GLY A 59 -2.54 2.35 1.05
N LEU A 60 -1.78 1.27 0.79
CA LEU A 60 -1.47 0.81 -0.57
C LEU A 60 -2.75 0.48 -1.34
N GLN A 61 -3.71 -0.19 -0.70
CA GLN A 61 -4.98 -0.58 -1.31
C GLN A 61 -5.81 0.66 -1.67
N VAL A 62 -5.93 1.63 -0.75
CA VAL A 62 -6.58 2.93 -1.00
C VAL A 62 -5.90 3.67 -2.14
N PHE A 63 -4.57 3.67 -2.19
CA PHE A 63 -3.80 4.32 -3.25
C PHE A 63 -4.05 3.66 -4.61
N ASN A 64 -4.04 2.31 -4.67
CA ASN A 64 -4.35 1.55 -5.88
C ASN A 64 -5.78 1.81 -6.39
N VAL A 65 -6.78 1.69 -5.52
CA VAL A 65 -8.20 1.90 -5.87
C VAL A 65 -8.46 3.36 -6.26
N GLY A 66 -7.84 4.31 -5.56
CA GLY A 66 -7.90 5.74 -5.88
C GLY A 66 -7.36 6.09 -7.27
N LEU A 67 -6.45 5.27 -7.80
CA LEU A 67 -5.89 5.34 -9.16
C LEU A 67 -6.60 4.40 -10.16
N GLY A 68 -7.75 3.83 -9.80
CA GLY A 68 -8.58 3.04 -10.72
C GLY A 68 -8.38 1.52 -10.67
N GLY A 69 -7.50 1.03 -9.81
CA GLY A 69 -7.24 -0.40 -9.64
C GLY A 69 -8.31 -1.14 -8.84
N THR A 70 -8.16 -2.47 -8.77
CA THR A 70 -9.03 -3.38 -8.02
C THR A 70 -8.26 -4.23 -7.02
N LEU A 71 -8.97 -4.97 -6.15
CA LEU A 71 -8.39 -5.79 -5.09
C LEU A 71 -8.84 -7.26 -5.22
N LYS A 72 -7.95 -8.17 -4.85
CA LYS A 72 -8.31 -9.51 -4.38
C LYS A 72 -8.83 -9.36 -2.95
N LEU A 73 -10.11 -9.66 -2.74
CA LEU A 73 -10.81 -9.37 -1.48
C LEU A 73 -10.49 -10.38 -0.37
N ASP A 74 -9.98 -11.55 -0.73
CA ASP A 74 -9.49 -12.54 0.23
C ASP A 74 -8.39 -13.38 -0.41
N ILE A 75 -7.22 -13.40 0.23
CA ILE A 75 -6.08 -14.23 -0.14
C ILE A 75 -5.60 -15.02 1.06
N GLN A 76 -5.06 -16.21 0.80
CA GLN A 76 -4.54 -17.08 1.85
C GLN A 76 -3.03 -16.91 2.03
N GLY A 77 -2.52 -17.22 3.23
CA GLY A 77 -1.08 -17.29 3.49
C GLY A 77 -0.38 -15.97 3.83
N HIS A 78 -1.09 -14.84 3.84
CA HIS A 78 -0.54 -13.52 4.11
C HIS A 78 -0.95 -12.92 5.47
N ASN A 79 -1.87 -13.55 6.18
CA ASN A 79 -2.39 -13.07 7.47
C ASN A 79 -2.22 -14.11 8.59
N LEU A 80 -1.00 -14.64 8.75
CA LEU A 80 -0.70 -15.61 9.81
C LEU A 80 -0.29 -14.86 11.09
N PRO A 81 -0.97 -15.09 12.24
CA PRO A 81 -0.75 -14.34 13.47
C PRO A 81 0.71 -14.34 13.95
N GLU A 82 1.41 -15.46 13.86
CA GLU A 82 2.80 -15.64 14.26
C GLU A 82 3.80 -14.96 13.32
N GLN A 83 3.38 -14.54 12.12
CA GLN A 83 4.23 -13.92 11.10
C GLN A 83 4.11 -12.40 11.05
N LYS A 84 3.08 -11.82 11.70
CA LYS A 84 2.76 -10.38 11.63
C LYS A 84 3.91 -9.46 12.07
N GLN A 85 4.81 -9.93 12.91
CA GLN A 85 5.94 -9.17 13.46
C GLN A 85 7.30 -9.66 12.97
N ARG A 86 7.32 -10.60 12.02
CA ARG A 86 8.55 -11.24 11.55
C ARG A 86 8.71 -11.08 10.04
N ASP A 87 9.92 -10.75 9.60
CA ASP A 87 10.27 -10.66 8.18
C ASP A 87 10.53 -12.06 7.62
N VAL A 88 9.45 -12.80 7.35
CA VAL A 88 9.50 -14.21 6.94
C VAL A 88 9.07 -14.43 5.50
N GLN A 89 8.36 -13.48 4.88
CA GLN A 89 7.87 -13.58 3.52
C GLN A 89 8.93 -13.14 2.50
N PRO A 90 9.48 -14.06 1.69
CA PRO A 90 10.47 -13.70 0.67
C PRO A 90 9.86 -12.82 -0.42
N LEU A 91 10.62 -11.81 -0.88
CA LEU A 91 10.26 -10.97 -2.00
C LEU A 91 11.10 -11.23 -3.23
N ARG A 92 10.48 -11.06 -4.39
CA ARG A 92 11.13 -10.88 -5.68
C ARG A 92 10.98 -9.42 -6.10
N SER A 93 12.09 -8.68 -6.15
CA SER A 93 12.09 -7.26 -6.54
C SER A 93 12.35 -7.07 -8.02
N ALA A 94 11.70 -6.07 -8.63
CA ALA A 94 12.01 -5.59 -9.96
C ALA A 94 13.45 -5.05 -10.02
N ARG A 95 14.05 -5.03 -11.24
CA ARG A 95 15.43 -4.58 -11.44
C ARG A 95 15.65 -3.12 -11.01
N GLY A 96 14.65 -2.26 -11.24
CA GLY A 96 14.68 -0.83 -10.93
C GLY A 96 13.96 -0.44 -9.64
N ALA A 97 13.65 -1.40 -8.75
CA ALA A 97 12.96 -1.09 -7.49
C ALA A 97 13.74 -0.09 -6.64
N SER A 98 13.03 0.92 -6.13
CA SER A 98 13.60 2.00 -5.31
C SER A 98 14.11 1.50 -3.95
N HIS A 99 13.40 0.55 -3.37
CA HIS A 99 13.78 -0.14 -2.14
C HIS A 99 13.69 -1.66 -2.36
N ARG A 100 14.67 -2.40 -1.88
CA ARG A 100 14.76 -3.86 -2.07
C ARG A 100 15.01 -4.54 -0.75
N PHE A 101 14.05 -5.38 -0.34
CA PHE A 101 14.13 -6.19 0.87
C PHE A 101 14.08 -7.66 0.46
N PRO A 102 14.96 -8.53 1.01
CA PRO A 102 14.94 -9.96 0.70
C PRO A 102 13.71 -10.65 1.28
N LYS A 103 13.23 -10.16 2.42
CA LYS A 103 12.04 -10.66 3.12
C LYS A 103 11.32 -9.51 3.81
N VAL A 104 10.00 -9.66 3.98
CA VAL A 104 9.15 -8.70 4.70
C VAL A 104 8.21 -9.42 5.66
N ASN A 105 7.59 -8.67 6.57
CA ASN A 105 6.47 -9.16 7.35
C ASN A 105 5.19 -9.17 6.50
N SER A 106 4.21 -9.98 6.90
CA SER A 106 2.93 -10.09 6.20
C SER A 106 1.78 -10.15 7.20
N ALA A 107 0.78 -9.28 7.02
CA ALA A 107 -0.36 -9.16 7.94
C ALA A 107 -1.59 -8.59 7.21
N HIS A 108 -1.95 -9.18 6.06
CA HIS A 108 -3.06 -8.74 5.24
C HIS A 108 -3.76 -9.95 4.60
N HIS A 109 -5.05 -9.84 4.33
CA HIS A 109 -5.82 -10.84 3.61
C HIS A 109 -6.38 -10.30 2.29
N GLN A 110 -6.16 -9.02 2.00
CA GLN A 110 -6.46 -8.43 0.70
C GLN A 110 -5.18 -8.01 -0.02
N ALA A 111 -5.21 -7.92 -1.34
CA ALA A 111 -4.07 -7.53 -2.17
C ALA A 111 -4.53 -6.83 -3.45
N ILE A 112 -3.61 -6.17 -4.16
CA ILE A 112 -3.89 -5.65 -5.50
C ILE A 112 -4.23 -6.81 -6.45
N ASP A 113 -5.33 -6.67 -7.19
CA ASP A 113 -5.71 -7.51 -8.32
C ASP A 113 -5.32 -6.83 -9.64
N GLN A 114 -6.01 -5.75 -10.00
CA GLN A 114 -5.63 -4.91 -11.13
C GLN A 114 -4.91 -3.67 -10.64
N LEU A 115 -3.80 -3.37 -11.30
CA LEU A 115 -2.98 -2.22 -10.96
C LEU A 115 -3.66 -0.93 -11.39
N GLY A 116 -3.66 0.07 -10.54
CA GLY A 116 -4.16 1.42 -10.83
C GLY A 116 -3.30 2.14 -11.86
N ASP A 117 -3.86 3.21 -12.44
CA ASP A 117 -3.23 3.98 -13.50
C ASP A 117 -1.86 4.55 -13.06
N ASP A 118 -0.89 4.46 -13.96
CA ASP A 118 0.50 4.92 -13.75
C ASP A 118 1.26 4.28 -12.59
N LEU A 119 0.71 3.28 -11.92
CA LEU A 119 1.47 2.47 -10.97
C LEU A 119 2.43 1.51 -11.68
N GLU A 120 3.55 1.26 -11.06
CA GLU A 120 4.56 0.29 -11.50
C GLU A 120 4.90 -0.62 -10.33
N VAL A 121 4.88 -1.94 -10.57
CA VAL A 121 5.20 -2.91 -9.52
C VAL A 121 6.70 -2.96 -9.30
N GLU A 122 7.13 -2.81 -8.05
CA GLU A 122 8.53 -2.89 -7.64
C GLU A 122 8.88 -4.20 -6.93
N ALA A 123 7.90 -4.85 -6.27
CA ALA A 123 8.14 -6.16 -5.65
C ALA A 123 6.87 -7.02 -5.57
N TRP A 124 7.09 -8.32 -5.56
CA TRP A 124 6.10 -9.38 -5.42
C TRP A 124 6.51 -10.37 -4.32
N ALA A 125 5.55 -10.97 -3.63
CA ALA A 125 5.78 -12.17 -2.85
C ALA A 125 6.35 -13.27 -3.76
N ALA A 126 7.44 -13.91 -3.32
CA ALA A 126 8.19 -14.81 -4.20
C ALA A 126 7.47 -16.14 -4.50
N HIS A 127 6.55 -16.56 -3.63
CA HIS A 127 5.90 -17.86 -3.71
C HIS A 127 4.62 -17.86 -4.55
N ASP A 128 3.87 -16.74 -4.59
CA ASP A 128 2.56 -16.67 -5.26
C ASP A 128 2.38 -15.45 -6.18
N GLY A 129 3.34 -14.52 -6.15
CA GLY A 129 3.32 -13.36 -7.03
C GLY A 129 2.40 -12.23 -6.59
N ILE A 130 1.86 -12.25 -5.37
CA ILE A 130 1.10 -11.14 -4.80
C ILE A 130 1.96 -9.87 -4.82
N ILE A 131 1.35 -8.76 -5.26
CA ILE A 131 2.03 -7.45 -5.34
C ILE A 131 2.24 -6.92 -3.92
N GLU A 132 3.50 -6.61 -3.60
CA GLU A 132 3.93 -6.19 -2.27
C GLU A 132 4.47 -4.75 -2.24
N GLN A 133 4.89 -4.21 -3.39
CA GLN A 133 5.39 -2.84 -3.48
C GLN A 133 5.10 -2.27 -4.86
N VAL A 134 4.61 -1.04 -4.89
CA VAL A 134 4.35 -0.28 -6.11
C VAL A 134 4.87 1.15 -5.99
N ARG A 135 5.20 1.75 -7.13
CA ARG A 135 5.59 3.15 -7.26
C ARG A 135 4.74 3.85 -8.31
N LEU A 136 4.39 5.11 -8.06
CA LEU A 136 3.74 5.95 -9.07
C LEU A 136 4.79 6.52 -10.04
N ARG A 137 4.63 6.19 -11.32
CA ARG A 137 5.55 6.63 -12.38
C ARG A 137 5.46 8.14 -12.59
N LYS A 138 6.59 8.76 -12.95
CA LYS A 138 6.68 10.20 -13.29
C LYS A 138 6.08 11.10 -12.21
N TYR A 139 6.13 10.68 -10.95
CA TYR A 139 5.64 11.41 -9.80
C TYR A 139 6.79 11.69 -8.82
N PRO A 140 6.84 12.84 -8.14
CA PRO A 140 7.97 13.20 -7.28
C PRO A 140 8.34 12.15 -6.24
N PHE A 141 7.35 11.61 -5.53
CA PHE A 141 7.48 10.48 -4.62
C PHE A 141 6.09 9.89 -4.34
N GLY A 142 5.80 8.73 -4.89
CA GLY A 142 4.58 7.96 -4.63
C GLY A 142 4.95 6.50 -4.45
N LEU A 143 5.19 6.08 -3.21
CA LEU A 143 5.59 4.72 -2.85
C LEU A 143 4.52 4.08 -1.98
N ALA A 144 4.14 2.85 -2.31
CA ALA A 144 3.17 2.10 -1.53
C ALA A 144 3.64 0.65 -1.32
N VAL A 145 3.48 0.16 -0.09
CA VAL A 145 3.92 -1.17 0.34
C VAL A 145 2.80 -1.92 1.05
N GLN A 146 2.67 -3.22 0.78
CA GLN A 146 1.65 -4.06 1.40
C GLN A 146 2.08 -4.55 2.80
N TYR A 147 3.36 -4.73 3.01
CA TYR A 147 3.94 -5.05 4.31
C TYR A 147 3.97 -3.82 5.24
N HIS A 148 4.31 -4.03 6.51
CA HIS A 148 4.34 -3.03 7.57
C HIS A 148 5.77 -2.58 7.90
N PRO A 149 6.32 -1.55 7.24
CA PRO A 149 7.69 -1.11 7.47
C PRO A 149 7.88 -0.44 8.84
N GLU A 150 6.83 0.01 9.51
CA GLU A 150 6.89 0.58 10.85
C GLU A 150 7.26 -0.44 11.94
N ARG A 151 7.29 -1.72 11.60
CA ARG A 151 7.54 -2.81 12.57
C ARG A 151 9.01 -3.19 12.71
N SER A 152 9.90 -2.70 11.84
CA SER A 152 11.32 -3.08 11.89
C SER A 152 12.23 -1.99 11.34
N ARG A 153 13.39 -1.78 11.99
CA ARG A 153 14.39 -0.80 11.54
C ARG A 153 15.05 -1.11 10.20
N ILE A 154 14.93 -2.32 9.69
CA ILE A 154 15.46 -2.66 8.35
C ILE A 154 14.83 -1.80 7.26
N TYR A 155 13.64 -1.23 7.53
CA TYR A 155 12.89 -0.37 6.61
C TYR A 155 13.14 1.14 6.80
N ASP A 156 14.04 1.54 7.71
CA ASP A 156 14.33 2.96 8.02
C ASP A 156 14.67 3.79 6.78
N ALA A 157 15.32 3.17 5.78
CA ALA A 157 15.67 3.85 4.53
C ALA A 157 14.45 4.36 3.77
N LEU A 158 13.33 3.62 3.81
CA LEU A 158 12.07 3.98 3.17
C LEU A 158 11.47 5.25 3.81
N PHE A 159 11.44 5.32 5.15
CA PHE A 159 10.97 6.50 5.86
C PHE A 159 11.91 7.71 5.69
N LYS A 160 13.23 7.49 5.70
CA LYS A 160 14.22 8.56 5.48
C LYS A 160 14.04 9.19 4.10
N ASP A 161 13.81 8.38 3.07
CA ASP A 161 13.56 8.88 1.71
C ASP A 161 12.26 9.69 1.65
N PHE A 162 11.18 9.21 2.25
CA PHE A 162 9.92 9.96 2.36
C PHE A 162 10.11 11.31 3.08
N PHE A 163 10.76 11.32 4.25
CA PHE A 163 11.00 12.55 5.02
C PHE A 163 11.86 13.57 4.27
N ALA A 164 12.89 13.10 3.55
CA ALA A 164 13.71 13.98 2.71
C ALA A 164 12.88 14.69 1.62
N ARG A 165 11.84 14.01 1.09
CA ARG A 165 10.92 14.63 0.12
C ARG A 165 10.01 15.67 0.75
N LEU A 166 9.58 15.46 2.01
CA LEU A 166 8.78 16.47 2.73
C LEU A 166 9.53 17.80 2.92
N GLU A 167 10.84 17.73 3.14
CA GLU A 167 11.68 18.92 3.31
C GLU A 167 11.85 19.69 2.00
N SER A 168 11.95 18.99 0.86
CA SER A 168 12.11 19.61 -0.45
C SER A 168 10.86 20.35 -0.95
N THR A 169 9.67 20.05 -0.41
CA THR A 169 8.40 20.72 -0.75
C THR A 169 8.16 22.04 0.03
N LYS A 170 9.09 22.44 0.90
CA LYS A 170 8.98 23.69 1.69
C LYS A 170 9.54 24.93 0.98
N LYS A 171 9.91 24.82 -0.29
CA LYS A 171 10.44 25.94 -1.08
C LYS A 171 9.37 26.56 -1.97
#